data_72a70cd0e6e2b74b502910c5ac3a3fc4
#
_entry.id   72a70cd0e6e2b74b502910c5ac3a3fc4
#
_cell.length_a   1.000
_cell.length_b   1.000
_cell.length_c   1.000
_cell.angle_alpha   90.00
_cell.angle_beta   90.00
_cell.angle_gamma   90.00
#
_symmetry.space_group_name_H-M   'P 1'
#
loop_
_entity.id
_entity.type
_entity.pdbx_description
1 polymer ?
#
loop_
_entity_poly.entity_id
_entity_poly.type
_entity_poly.pdbx_seq_one_letter_code
_entity_poly.pdbx_strand_id
1 'polypeptide(L)'
;MRNLSNAELAKILDKDIFHLISQAADSLGLECYVVGGYVRDLFLERPSNDIDVVVVGSGIQVASALKQKLGRKAHLSVFRNFGTAQVKYRDIEVEFVGARKESYNHDSRKPIVEDGTLEDDQNRRDFTINALAVCLNSKRFGELVDPFDGVYDLEDGIVATPLDPDITFSDDPLRMMRCVRFATQLNFQIEDETYEALSRNADRLKIISGERIADEMNKIMLSPHPSCGFYYLKDTGLLQLIMPELCELDKVETRCGRSHKNNYDHTMEVLENVCCQTSNLWLRWAALLHDIGKPRSKRWDNQAGWTFRNHNVVGARMIPSMFRRMKLPMDAKMKYVQKLVELHMRPIVISDEEVTDSAVRRLLNDAGDDIDDLMTLCEADITSKNQVRKQHFLDNFRLVREKIADLKVRDYKRLFQPCIDGREIMEMFHLGSCPEVGALKQTLKDAVLDGKVANEREPLMELLMQKAKEHGLIE
;
A
#
# COMPACT_ATOMS: atom_id res chain seq x y z
N MET A 1 14.84 19.69 -2.64
CA MET A 1 16.14 18.99 -2.62
C MET A 1 17.21 19.91 -2.08
N ARG A 2 18.22 19.38 -1.42
CA ARG A 2 19.32 20.13 -0.83
C ARG A 2 20.61 19.82 -1.55
N ASN A 3 21.32 20.82 -2.03
CA ASN A 3 22.67 20.61 -2.56
C ASN A 3 23.63 20.48 -1.36
N LEU A 4 24.28 19.33 -1.20
CA LEU A 4 25.10 18.98 -0.03
C LEU A 4 26.57 18.91 -0.43
N SER A 5 27.38 19.80 0.14
CA SER A 5 28.86 19.71 0.06
C SER A 5 29.38 18.54 0.90
N ASN A 6 30.61 18.10 0.65
CA ASN A 6 31.29 17.08 1.47
C ASN A 6 31.34 17.43 2.95
N ALA A 7 31.51 18.72 3.29
CA ALA A 7 31.51 19.19 4.67
C ALA A 7 30.14 19.08 5.34
N GLU A 8 29.04 19.31 4.58
CA GLU A 8 27.67 19.15 5.07
C GLU A 8 27.32 17.67 5.21
N LEU A 9 27.72 16.83 4.26
CA LEU A 9 27.57 15.36 4.37
C LEU A 9 28.31 14.83 5.60
N ALA A 10 29.55 15.25 5.83
CA ALA A 10 30.30 14.88 7.03
C ALA A 10 29.58 15.28 8.31
N LYS A 11 28.97 16.49 8.34
CA LYS A 11 28.19 16.98 9.49
C LYS A 11 26.88 16.18 9.70
N ILE A 12 26.19 15.79 8.63
CA ILE A 12 24.96 14.98 8.73
C ILE A 12 25.28 13.56 9.22
N LEU A 13 26.43 13.02 8.79
CA LEU A 13 26.93 11.71 9.20
C LEU A 13 27.69 11.74 10.54
N ASP A 14 27.82 12.88 11.20
CA ASP A 14 28.41 13.03 12.53
C ASP A 14 27.49 12.43 13.61
N LYS A 15 27.37 11.10 13.57
CA LYS A 15 26.60 10.28 14.52
C LYS A 15 27.47 9.14 15.00
N ASP A 16 27.31 8.74 16.25
CA ASP A 16 28.08 7.66 16.89
C ASP A 16 28.21 6.40 16.02
N ILE A 17 27.11 5.99 15.36
CA ILE A 17 27.10 4.76 14.56
C ILE A 17 28.08 4.84 13.40
N PHE A 18 28.13 5.97 12.66
CA PHE A 18 29.04 6.11 11.52
C PHE A 18 30.50 6.22 11.96
N HIS A 19 30.78 6.87 13.09
CA HIS A 19 32.13 6.90 13.66
C HIS A 19 32.59 5.51 14.12
N LEU A 20 31.71 4.72 14.69
CA LEU A 20 32.04 3.34 15.07
C LEU A 20 32.26 2.44 13.86
N ILE A 21 31.51 2.64 12.78
CA ILE A 21 31.73 1.96 11.48
C ILE A 21 33.07 2.37 10.91
N SER A 22 33.37 3.69 10.87
CA SER A 22 34.66 4.24 10.44
C SER A 22 35.80 3.59 11.17
N GLN A 23 35.78 3.61 12.51
CA GLN A 23 36.82 2.98 13.33
C GLN A 23 36.97 1.47 13.11
N ALA A 24 35.84 0.76 12.85
CA ALA A 24 35.88 -0.67 12.55
C ALA A 24 36.57 -0.93 11.19
N ALA A 25 36.21 -0.18 10.16
CA ALA A 25 36.80 -0.30 8.83
C ALA A 25 38.29 0.11 8.82
N ASP A 26 38.65 1.24 9.43
CA ASP A 26 40.01 1.73 9.51
C ASP A 26 40.93 0.75 10.27
N SER A 27 40.42 0.12 11.34
CA SER A 27 41.21 -0.88 12.10
C SER A 27 41.54 -2.14 11.28
N LEU A 28 40.77 -2.41 10.24
CA LEU A 28 40.94 -3.53 9.32
C LEU A 28 41.69 -3.11 8.02
N GLY A 29 41.91 -1.82 7.82
CA GLY A 29 42.51 -1.27 6.60
C GLY A 29 41.61 -1.41 5.38
N LEU A 30 40.27 -1.44 5.56
CA LEU A 30 39.28 -1.62 4.50
C LEU A 30 38.59 -0.31 4.17
N GLU A 31 38.36 -0.03 2.88
CA GLU A 31 37.56 1.09 2.46
C GLU A 31 36.07 0.80 2.69
N CYS A 32 35.32 1.80 3.16
CA CYS A 32 33.94 1.64 3.61
C CYS A 32 33.13 2.86 3.23
N TYR A 33 31.94 2.61 2.67
CA TYR A 33 31.05 3.65 2.14
C TYR A 33 29.60 3.38 2.53
N VAL A 34 28.89 4.43 2.97
CA VAL A 34 27.42 4.37 2.99
C VAL A 34 26.90 4.67 1.60
N VAL A 35 25.86 3.93 1.15
CA VAL A 35 25.48 3.90 -0.27
C VAL A 35 23.98 3.86 -0.49
N GLY A 36 23.55 4.07 -1.72
CA GLY A 36 22.23 3.74 -2.21
C GLY A 36 21.12 4.65 -1.68
N GLY A 37 20.01 4.02 -1.28
CA GLY A 37 18.80 4.73 -0.86
C GLY A 37 19.02 5.69 0.29
N TYR A 38 19.87 5.35 1.25
CA TYR A 38 20.21 6.23 2.37
C TYR A 38 20.83 7.55 1.89
N VAL A 39 21.84 7.48 1.00
CA VAL A 39 22.50 8.68 0.47
C VAL A 39 21.57 9.51 -0.35
N ARG A 40 20.81 8.89 -1.28
CA ARG A 40 19.74 9.58 -2.03
C ARG A 40 18.79 10.34 -1.13
N ASP A 41 18.32 9.70 -0.07
CA ASP A 41 17.31 10.27 0.83
C ASP A 41 17.86 11.42 1.69
N LEU A 42 19.21 11.50 1.91
CA LEU A 42 19.83 12.69 2.49
C LEU A 42 19.65 13.93 1.60
N PHE A 43 19.86 13.79 0.29
CA PHE A 43 19.66 14.89 -0.67
C PHE A 43 18.19 15.27 -0.82
N LEU A 44 17.28 14.30 -0.71
CA LEU A 44 15.83 14.52 -0.80
C LEU A 44 15.19 14.95 0.52
N GLU A 45 15.97 15.10 1.61
CA GLU A 45 15.48 15.44 2.95
C GLU A 45 14.40 14.48 3.47
N ARG A 46 14.51 13.20 3.10
CA ARG A 46 13.62 12.13 3.54
C ARG A 46 14.24 11.37 4.70
N PRO A 47 13.46 11.07 5.75
CA PRO A 47 13.99 10.24 6.83
C PRO A 47 14.24 8.81 6.31
N SER A 48 15.43 8.28 6.57
CA SER A 48 15.78 6.89 6.28
C SER A 48 16.53 6.29 7.46
N ASN A 49 16.10 5.09 7.87
CA ASN A 49 16.77 4.29 8.91
C ASN A 49 17.48 3.06 8.33
N ASP A 50 17.36 2.87 7.03
CA ASP A 50 17.92 1.72 6.29
C ASP A 50 19.32 2.11 5.79
N ILE A 51 20.34 1.66 6.50
CA ILE A 51 21.72 2.04 6.22
C ILE A 51 22.42 0.90 5.51
N ASP A 52 22.70 1.08 4.23
CA ASP A 52 23.50 0.16 3.42
C ASP A 52 24.95 0.61 3.39
N VAL A 53 25.86 -0.30 3.73
CA VAL A 53 27.29 -0.05 3.77
C VAL A 53 28.00 -1.02 2.84
N VAL A 54 28.75 -0.48 1.86
CA VAL A 54 29.63 -1.23 0.99
C VAL A 54 31.05 -1.16 1.54
N VAL A 55 31.71 -2.31 1.60
CA VAL A 55 33.10 -2.47 2.02
C VAL A 55 33.92 -3.02 0.86
N VAL A 56 35.02 -2.35 0.49
CA VAL A 56 35.96 -2.91 -0.48
C VAL A 56 36.75 -4.01 0.24
N GLY A 57 36.26 -5.24 0.13
CA GLY A 57 36.65 -6.40 0.90
C GLY A 57 35.50 -7.04 1.65
N SER A 58 35.73 -7.58 2.84
CA SER A 58 34.73 -8.35 3.59
C SER A 58 33.84 -7.48 4.45
N GLY A 59 32.57 -7.28 4.02
CA GLY A 59 31.54 -6.63 4.84
C GLY A 59 31.28 -7.36 6.17
N ILE A 60 31.39 -8.69 6.18
CA ILE A 60 31.25 -9.51 7.39
C ILE A 60 32.30 -9.17 8.46
N GLN A 61 33.55 -8.88 8.04
CA GLN A 61 34.63 -8.52 8.98
C GLN A 61 34.34 -7.16 9.63
N VAL A 62 33.93 -6.16 8.85
CA VAL A 62 33.59 -4.82 9.39
C VAL A 62 32.37 -4.91 10.31
N ALA A 63 31.31 -5.64 9.92
CA ALA A 63 30.14 -5.86 10.76
C ALA A 63 30.49 -6.53 12.08
N SER A 64 31.40 -7.52 12.06
CA SER A 64 31.88 -8.22 13.27
C SER A 64 32.67 -7.29 14.18
N ALA A 65 33.57 -6.46 13.61
CA ALA A 65 34.35 -5.48 14.35
C ALA A 65 33.41 -4.40 14.97
N LEU A 66 32.44 -3.92 14.23
CA LEU A 66 31.41 -3.00 14.74
C LEU A 66 30.64 -3.61 15.91
N LYS A 67 30.20 -4.86 15.77
CA LYS A 67 29.48 -5.57 16.83
C LYS A 67 30.31 -5.69 18.12
N GLN A 68 31.62 -5.93 18.00
CA GLN A 68 32.52 -5.96 19.17
C GLN A 68 32.55 -4.59 19.88
N LYS A 69 32.63 -3.49 19.13
CA LYS A 69 32.60 -2.12 19.70
C LYS A 69 31.27 -1.77 20.36
N LEU A 70 30.13 -2.19 19.78
CA LEU A 70 28.77 -1.95 20.31
C LEU A 70 28.43 -2.86 21.52
N GLY A 71 29.16 -3.95 21.71
CA GLY A 71 29.02 -4.85 22.84
C GLY A 71 27.76 -5.73 22.80
N ARG A 72 27.25 -6.13 23.99
CA ARG A 72 26.16 -7.11 24.11
C ARG A 72 24.79 -6.63 23.60
N LYS A 73 24.59 -5.32 23.50
CA LYS A 73 23.31 -4.73 23.06
C LYS A 73 23.08 -4.77 21.55
N ALA A 74 24.11 -5.06 20.76
CA ALA A 74 24.01 -5.22 19.33
C ALA A 74 23.79 -6.68 18.93
N HIS A 75 22.94 -6.91 17.94
CA HIS A 75 22.73 -8.22 17.33
C HIS A 75 23.39 -8.24 15.95
N LEU A 76 24.16 -9.31 15.66
CA LEU A 76 24.81 -9.55 14.38
C LEU A 76 24.19 -10.79 13.72
N SER A 77 23.68 -10.61 12.51
CA SER A 77 23.23 -11.69 11.61
C SER A 77 24.21 -11.78 10.45
N VAL A 78 24.69 -12.99 10.13
CA VAL A 78 25.66 -13.21 9.04
C VAL A 78 25.06 -14.14 8.00
N PHE A 79 25.04 -13.69 6.75
CA PHE A 79 24.52 -14.41 5.60
C PHE A 79 25.68 -14.81 4.68
N ARG A 80 26.43 -15.85 5.08
CA ARG A 80 27.69 -16.26 4.42
C ARG A 80 27.56 -16.56 2.95
N ASN A 81 26.41 -17.16 2.53
CA ASN A 81 26.16 -17.49 1.13
C ASN A 81 26.02 -16.26 0.22
N PHE A 82 25.73 -15.09 0.83
CA PHE A 82 25.57 -13.83 0.12
C PHE A 82 26.71 -12.84 0.37
N GLY A 83 27.66 -13.19 1.23
CA GLY A 83 28.74 -12.29 1.64
C GLY A 83 28.27 -11.06 2.41
N THR A 84 27.07 -11.10 3.01
CA THR A 84 26.45 -9.96 3.70
C THR A 84 26.34 -10.20 5.20
N ALA A 85 26.27 -9.12 5.97
CA ALA A 85 25.99 -9.17 7.40
C ALA A 85 25.14 -7.96 7.81
N GLN A 86 24.32 -8.14 8.83
CA GLN A 86 23.42 -7.12 9.35
C GLN A 86 23.70 -6.90 10.83
N VAL A 87 23.86 -5.66 11.22
CA VAL A 87 24.00 -5.25 12.62
C VAL A 87 22.80 -4.44 13.03
N LYS A 88 22.05 -4.97 14.01
CA LYS A 88 20.94 -4.26 14.63
C LYS A 88 21.35 -3.74 16.01
N TYR A 89 21.19 -2.44 16.20
CA TYR A 89 21.50 -1.76 17.45
C TYR A 89 20.47 -0.68 17.76
N ARG A 90 19.69 -0.87 18.82
CA ARG A 90 18.51 -0.04 19.13
C ARG A 90 17.55 -0.02 17.93
N ASP A 91 17.20 1.16 17.45
CA ASP A 91 16.30 1.37 16.30
C ASP A 91 17.06 1.53 14.97
N ILE A 92 18.37 1.27 14.96
CA ILE A 92 19.22 1.37 13.77
C ILE A 92 19.54 -0.03 13.27
N GLU A 93 19.41 -0.21 11.96
CA GLU A 93 19.77 -1.42 11.25
C GLU A 93 20.76 -1.06 10.14
N VAL A 94 21.92 -1.72 10.16
CA VAL A 94 22.99 -1.49 9.17
C VAL A 94 23.28 -2.80 8.46
N GLU A 95 23.14 -2.79 7.14
CA GLU A 95 23.53 -3.91 6.29
C GLU A 95 24.94 -3.67 5.72
N PHE A 96 25.80 -4.68 5.81
CA PHE A 96 27.16 -4.66 5.29
C PHE A 96 27.28 -5.64 4.13
N VAL A 97 27.74 -5.13 2.98
CA VAL A 97 27.97 -5.92 1.76
C VAL A 97 29.39 -5.70 1.30
N GLY A 98 30.08 -6.77 0.87
CA GLY A 98 31.36 -6.61 0.16
C GLY A 98 31.14 -5.96 -1.22
N ALA A 99 32.00 -5.05 -1.62
CA ALA A 99 32.02 -4.55 -2.98
C ALA A 99 32.23 -5.72 -3.95
N ARG A 100 31.41 -5.80 -4.98
CA ARG A 100 31.40 -6.97 -5.87
C ARG A 100 31.21 -6.59 -7.32
N LYS A 101 31.85 -7.37 -8.17
CA LYS A 101 31.59 -7.42 -9.60
C LYS A 101 30.60 -8.52 -9.90
N GLU A 102 29.59 -8.24 -10.70
CA GLU A 102 28.59 -9.20 -11.12
C GLU A 102 28.68 -9.41 -12.63
N SER A 103 28.60 -10.68 -13.06
CA SER A 103 28.42 -11.04 -14.45
C SER A 103 27.19 -11.93 -14.60
N TYR A 104 26.40 -11.74 -15.67
CA TYR A 104 25.13 -12.40 -15.86
C TYR A 104 25.15 -13.26 -17.11
N ASN A 105 24.46 -14.41 -17.04
CA ASN A 105 24.11 -15.20 -18.21
C ASN A 105 22.74 -14.79 -18.73
N HIS A 106 22.57 -14.66 -20.04
CA HIS A 106 21.32 -14.19 -20.66
C HIS A 106 20.05 -14.93 -20.17
N ASP A 107 20.16 -16.22 -19.90
CA ASP A 107 18.99 -17.05 -19.48
C ASP A 107 18.82 -17.17 -17.97
N SER A 108 19.62 -16.45 -17.18
CA SER A 108 19.57 -16.49 -15.72
C SER A 108 19.84 -15.12 -15.13
N ARG A 109 18.98 -14.73 -14.20
CA ARG A 109 19.20 -13.54 -13.36
C ARG A 109 20.15 -13.76 -12.19
N LYS A 110 20.68 -14.97 -12.00
CA LYS A 110 21.64 -15.25 -10.92
C LYS A 110 23.02 -14.84 -11.40
N PRO A 111 23.63 -13.79 -10.82
CA PRO A 111 24.96 -13.37 -11.20
C PRO A 111 26.02 -14.38 -10.73
N ILE A 112 27.10 -14.44 -11.47
CA ILE A 112 28.39 -14.89 -10.95
C ILE A 112 28.98 -13.68 -10.22
N VAL A 113 29.34 -13.86 -8.95
CA VAL A 113 29.76 -12.78 -8.07
C VAL A 113 31.25 -12.98 -7.75
N GLU A 114 32.02 -11.93 -7.95
CA GLU A 114 33.43 -11.86 -7.60
C GLU A 114 33.69 -10.62 -6.73
N ASP A 115 34.76 -10.63 -5.94
CA ASP A 115 35.18 -9.45 -5.20
C ASP A 115 35.52 -8.32 -6.18
N GLY A 116 35.03 -7.11 -5.90
CA GLY A 116 35.14 -5.96 -6.78
C GLY A 116 35.60 -4.70 -6.07
N THR A 117 35.79 -3.65 -6.84
CA THR A 117 36.05 -2.29 -6.38
C THR A 117 34.72 -1.56 -6.08
N LEU A 118 34.80 -0.34 -5.50
CA LEU A 118 33.62 0.53 -5.37
C LEU A 118 32.99 0.84 -6.74
N GLU A 119 33.83 1.08 -7.75
CA GLU A 119 33.38 1.34 -9.12
C GLU A 119 32.61 0.16 -9.69
N ASP A 120 33.09 -1.08 -9.51
CA ASP A 120 32.36 -2.29 -9.90
C ASP A 120 30.98 -2.36 -9.22
N ASP A 121 30.93 -2.03 -7.91
CA ASP A 121 29.67 -2.02 -7.18
C ASP A 121 28.70 -0.94 -7.66
N GLN A 122 29.20 0.27 -7.99
CA GLN A 122 28.38 1.36 -8.52
C GLN A 122 27.88 1.04 -9.94
N ASN A 123 28.72 0.48 -10.80
CA ASN A 123 28.38 0.09 -12.18
C ASN A 123 27.24 -0.93 -12.26
N ARG A 124 27.14 -1.86 -11.30
CA ARG A 124 26.09 -2.89 -11.28
C ARG A 124 24.76 -2.40 -10.68
N ARG A 125 24.68 -1.18 -10.15
CA ARG A 125 23.45 -0.68 -9.53
C ARG A 125 22.38 -0.37 -10.58
N ASP A 126 21.15 -0.27 -10.12
CA ASP A 126 20.00 -0.09 -10.98
C ASP A 126 19.91 1.32 -11.60
N PHE A 127 20.10 2.36 -10.76
CA PHE A 127 19.95 3.76 -11.19
C PHE A 127 21.04 4.65 -10.60
N THR A 128 21.37 5.73 -11.32
CA THR A 128 22.35 6.74 -10.92
C THR A 128 22.08 7.29 -9.53
N ILE A 129 20.81 7.62 -9.25
CA ILE A 129 20.35 8.15 -7.96
C ILE A 129 20.54 7.17 -6.79
N ASN A 130 20.74 5.89 -7.07
CA ASN A 130 21.00 4.83 -6.09
C ASN A 130 22.47 4.37 -6.12
N ALA A 131 23.27 4.92 -7.03
CA ALA A 131 24.70 4.62 -7.16
C ALA A 131 25.60 5.59 -6.35
N LEU A 132 25.00 6.56 -5.68
CA LEU A 132 25.70 7.51 -4.81
C LEU A 132 26.36 6.78 -3.62
N ALA A 133 27.58 7.15 -3.30
CA ALA A 133 28.32 6.64 -2.16
C ALA A 133 28.99 7.77 -1.36
N VAL A 134 29.05 7.65 -0.04
CA VAL A 134 29.77 8.60 0.81
C VAL A 134 30.76 7.84 1.67
N CYS A 135 32.02 8.25 1.61
CA CYS A 135 33.12 7.61 2.32
C CYS A 135 32.97 7.74 3.85
N LEU A 136 33.15 6.63 4.56
CA LEU A 136 33.09 6.58 6.02
C LEU A 136 34.49 6.47 6.68
N ASN A 137 35.55 6.18 5.92
CA ASN A 137 36.92 6.14 6.48
C ASN A 137 37.34 7.51 7.00
N SER A 138 38.06 7.55 8.12
CA SER A 138 38.39 8.80 8.83
C SER A 138 39.12 9.84 7.99
N LYS A 139 39.98 9.41 7.08
CA LYS A 139 40.74 10.33 6.19
C LYS A 139 39.91 11.05 5.14
N ARG A 140 38.80 10.45 4.73
CA ARG A 140 37.91 10.93 3.65
C ARG A 140 36.45 10.98 4.10
N PHE A 141 36.21 11.08 5.40
CA PHE A 141 34.87 11.02 5.98
C PHE A 141 33.96 12.11 5.42
N GLY A 142 32.81 11.71 4.87
CA GLY A 142 31.85 12.61 4.25
C GLY A 142 32.13 12.94 2.77
N GLU A 143 33.19 12.39 2.16
CA GLU A 143 33.48 12.59 0.73
C GLU A 143 32.48 11.82 -0.14
N LEU A 144 31.79 12.56 -1.02
CA LEU A 144 30.84 11.99 -1.99
C LEU A 144 31.61 11.38 -3.18
N VAL A 145 31.18 10.19 -3.59
CA VAL A 145 31.61 9.50 -4.81
C VAL A 145 30.39 9.30 -5.71
N ASP A 146 30.33 10.09 -6.77
CA ASP A 146 29.22 10.13 -7.73
C ASP A 146 29.76 10.10 -9.16
N PRO A 147 30.12 8.91 -9.69
CA PRO A 147 30.71 8.81 -11.02
C PRO A 147 29.71 8.96 -12.18
N PHE A 148 28.41 9.01 -11.89
CA PHE A 148 27.34 9.04 -12.91
C PHE A 148 26.48 10.30 -12.83
N ASP A 149 26.94 11.34 -12.15
CA ASP A 149 26.20 12.58 -11.97
C ASP A 149 24.79 12.38 -11.36
N GLY A 150 24.63 11.37 -10.50
CA GLY A 150 23.35 11.02 -9.87
C GLY A 150 22.77 12.14 -9.00
N VAL A 151 23.60 13.07 -8.50
CA VAL A 151 23.12 14.28 -7.81
C VAL A 151 22.39 15.21 -8.78
N TYR A 152 22.86 15.38 -10.02
CA TYR A 152 22.16 16.15 -11.05
C TYR A 152 20.84 15.49 -11.42
N ASP A 153 20.82 14.16 -11.57
CA ASP A 153 19.57 13.42 -11.82
C ASP A 153 18.57 13.60 -10.68
N LEU A 154 19.02 13.68 -9.43
CA LEU A 154 18.15 14.03 -8.30
C LEU A 154 17.62 15.46 -8.38
N GLU A 155 18.45 16.43 -8.82
CA GLU A 155 18.04 17.83 -9.00
C GLU A 155 17.00 17.97 -10.09
N ASP A 156 17.23 17.31 -11.22
CA ASP A 156 16.35 17.37 -12.40
C ASP A 156 15.13 16.46 -12.26
N GLY A 157 15.09 15.60 -11.23
CA GLY A 157 13.99 14.65 -11.02
C GLY A 157 13.96 13.55 -12.08
N ILE A 158 15.11 12.97 -12.38
CA ILE A 158 15.30 11.96 -13.44
C ILE A 158 15.65 10.60 -12.82
N VAL A 159 15.15 9.53 -13.42
CA VAL A 159 15.57 8.15 -13.17
C VAL A 159 16.29 7.64 -14.43
N ALA A 160 17.61 7.45 -14.32
CA ALA A 160 18.47 6.94 -15.41
C ALA A 160 19.32 5.77 -14.90
N THR A 161 19.73 4.87 -15.80
CA THR A 161 20.65 3.79 -15.49
C THR A 161 22.10 4.27 -15.50
N PRO A 162 22.99 3.73 -14.61
CA PRO A 162 24.42 4.11 -14.62
C PRO A 162 25.13 3.78 -15.90
N LEU A 163 24.77 2.68 -16.54
CA LEU A 163 25.31 2.16 -17.78
C LEU A 163 24.19 1.99 -18.80
N ASP A 164 24.50 1.38 -19.93
CA ASP A 164 23.53 1.03 -20.99
C ASP A 164 22.29 0.37 -20.38
N PRO A 165 21.09 0.97 -20.58
CA PRO A 165 19.86 0.49 -20.00
C PRO A 165 19.45 -0.91 -20.53
N ASP A 166 19.78 -1.25 -21.78
CA ASP A 166 19.48 -2.56 -22.33
C ASP A 166 20.29 -3.67 -21.61
N ILE A 167 21.56 -3.40 -21.28
CA ILE A 167 22.37 -4.30 -20.46
C ILE A 167 21.79 -4.37 -19.04
N THR A 168 21.52 -3.22 -18.43
CA THR A 168 21.00 -3.12 -17.06
C THR A 168 19.70 -3.90 -16.87
N PHE A 169 18.77 -3.82 -17.80
CA PHE A 169 17.49 -4.53 -17.76
C PHE A 169 17.60 -6.00 -18.21
N SER A 170 18.55 -6.31 -19.07
CA SER A 170 18.87 -7.69 -19.44
C SER A 170 19.47 -8.46 -18.27
N ASP A 171 20.32 -7.85 -17.46
CA ASP A 171 20.99 -8.47 -16.31
C ASP A 171 19.99 -8.83 -15.20
N ASP A 172 19.17 -7.90 -14.74
CA ASP A 172 18.05 -8.17 -13.83
C ASP A 172 16.78 -7.46 -14.32
N PRO A 173 15.89 -8.17 -15.02
CA PRO A 173 14.66 -7.58 -15.56
C PRO A 173 13.72 -7.00 -14.50
N LEU A 174 13.87 -7.33 -13.21
CA LEU A 174 13.10 -6.67 -12.15
C LEU A 174 13.44 -5.19 -12.05
N ARG A 175 14.61 -4.76 -12.52
CA ARG A 175 14.99 -3.34 -12.55
C ARG A 175 14.03 -2.51 -13.39
N MET A 176 13.36 -3.09 -14.39
CA MET A 176 12.28 -2.41 -15.12
C MET A 176 11.10 -2.02 -14.20
N MET A 177 10.65 -2.94 -13.36
CA MET A 177 9.60 -2.65 -12.36
C MET A 177 10.08 -1.64 -11.32
N ARG A 178 11.34 -1.73 -10.91
CA ARG A 178 11.97 -0.78 -9.98
C ARG A 178 12.11 0.61 -10.60
N CYS A 179 12.40 0.73 -11.91
CA CYS A 179 12.43 1.99 -12.65
C CYS A 179 11.09 2.71 -12.54
N VAL A 180 10.02 2.04 -12.93
CA VAL A 180 8.66 2.58 -12.83
C VAL A 180 8.30 2.93 -11.38
N ARG A 181 8.68 2.07 -10.43
CA ARG A 181 8.43 2.32 -9.00
C ARG A 181 9.15 3.58 -8.52
N PHE A 182 10.45 3.75 -8.81
CA PHE A 182 11.19 4.94 -8.35
C PHE A 182 10.66 6.21 -9.01
N ALA A 183 10.39 6.18 -10.32
CA ALA A 183 9.75 7.30 -11.02
C ALA A 183 8.44 7.71 -10.33
N THR A 184 7.60 6.73 -9.99
CA THR A 184 6.30 6.96 -9.33
C THR A 184 6.44 7.44 -7.89
N GLN A 185 7.30 6.81 -7.08
CA GLN A 185 7.48 7.13 -5.66
C GLN A 185 8.14 8.48 -5.42
N LEU A 186 9.08 8.85 -6.30
CA LEU A 186 9.82 10.09 -6.20
C LEU A 186 9.14 11.22 -6.96
N ASN A 187 8.16 10.92 -7.80
CA ASN A 187 7.54 11.82 -8.78
C ASN A 187 8.60 12.37 -9.75
N PHE A 188 9.44 11.47 -10.28
CA PHE A 188 10.51 11.72 -11.23
C PHE A 188 10.11 11.26 -12.61
N GLN A 189 10.74 11.83 -13.63
CA GLN A 189 10.63 11.35 -15.01
C GLN A 189 11.66 10.25 -15.25
N ILE A 190 11.34 9.35 -16.19
CA ILE A 190 12.31 8.36 -16.65
C ILE A 190 13.06 9.00 -17.83
N GLU A 191 14.38 8.91 -17.82
CA GLU A 191 15.23 9.37 -18.92
C GLU A 191 14.85 8.65 -20.23
N ASP A 192 14.89 9.37 -21.36
CA ASP A 192 14.30 8.91 -22.64
C ASP A 192 14.86 7.54 -23.10
N GLU A 193 16.19 7.34 -23.07
CA GLU A 193 16.81 6.09 -23.50
C GLU A 193 16.47 4.93 -22.53
N THR A 194 16.47 5.23 -21.24
CA THR A 194 16.03 4.29 -20.19
C THR A 194 14.57 3.91 -20.38
N TYR A 195 13.70 4.87 -20.74
CA TYR A 195 12.29 4.64 -21.00
C TYR A 195 12.07 3.76 -22.24
N GLU A 196 12.77 4.04 -23.33
CA GLU A 196 12.67 3.22 -24.55
C GLU A 196 13.18 1.78 -24.30
N ALA A 197 14.23 1.62 -23.49
CA ALA A 197 14.77 0.31 -23.13
C ALA A 197 13.78 -0.54 -22.32
N LEU A 198 12.86 0.08 -21.53
CA LEU A 198 11.79 -0.66 -20.86
C LEU A 198 10.95 -1.45 -21.87
N SER A 199 10.56 -0.79 -22.97
CA SER A 199 9.74 -1.42 -24.02
C SER A 199 10.52 -2.50 -24.79
N ARG A 200 11.79 -2.24 -25.10
CA ARG A 200 12.65 -3.20 -25.81
C ARG A 200 12.89 -4.48 -25.00
N ASN A 201 12.98 -4.37 -23.68
CA ASN A 201 13.29 -5.49 -22.77
C ASN A 201 12.06 -6.07 -22.06
N ALA A 202 10.85 -5.56 -22.29
CA ALA A 202 9.64 -5.94 -21.56
C ALA A 202 9.44 -7.45 -21.46
N ASP A 203 9.66 -8.20 -22.56
CA ASP A 203 9.49 -9.65 -22.60
C ASP A 203 10.37 -10.44 -21.62
N ARG A 204 11.49 -9.86 -21.19
CA ARG A 204 12.37 -10.47 -20.19
C ARG A 204 11.74 -10.51 -18.80
N LEU A 205 10.69 -9.72 -18.54
CA LEU A 205 9.98 -9.78 -17.28
C LEU A 205 9.41 -11.18 -16.97
N LYS A 206 9.18 -12.00 -18.01
CA LYS A 206 8.67 -13.37 -17.89
C LYS A 206 9.56 -14.32 -17.08
N ILE A 207 10.86 -14.01 -16.92
CA ILE A 207 11.77 -14.83 -16.09
C ILE A 207 11.72 -14.45 -14.60
N ILE A 208 11.04 -13.36 -14.24
CA ILE A 208 10.92 -12.90 -12.85
C ILE A 208 9.77 -13.63 -12.16
N SER A 209 9.99 -14.01 -10.90
CA SER A 209 8.92 -14.62 -10.10
C SER A 209 7.78 -13.64 -9.84
N GLY A 210 6.54 -14.16 -9.88
CA GLY A 210 5.35 -13.33 -9.66
C GLY A 210 5.34 -12.62 -8.32
N GLU A 211 5.91 -13.21 -7.28
CA GLU A 211 6.02 -12.64 -5.94
C GLU A 211 6.85 -11.33 -5.94
N ARG A 212 7.98 -11.30 -6.67
CA ARG A 212 8.81 -10.09 -6.78
C ARG A 212 8.11 -9.01 -7.59
N ILE A 213 7.39 -9.38 -8.65
CA ILE A 213 6.58 -8.43 -9.42
C ILE A 213 5.46 -7.86 -8.53
N ALA A 214 4.77 -8.71 -7.75
CA ALA A 214 3.73 -8.28 -6.83
C ALA A 214 4.24 -7.30 -5.77
N ASP A 215 5.43 -7.52 -5.24
CA ASP A 215 6.05 -6.61 -4.28
C ASP A 215 6.31 -5.22 -4.89
N GLU A 216 6.85 -5.15 -6.10
CA GLU A 216 7.06 -3.86 -6.78
C GLU A 216 5.72 -3.20 -7.15
N MET A 217 4.72 -3.96 -7.60
CA MET A 217 3.36 -3.46 -7.87
C MET A 217 2.72 -2.88 -6.61
N ASN A 218 2.85 -3.53 -5.46
CA ASN A 218 2.33 -3.03 -4.20
C ASN A 218 3.02 -1.72 -3.76
N LYS A 219 4.33 -1.59 -4.02
CA LYS A 219 5.08 -0.36 -3.75
C LYS A 219 4.67 0.78 -4.69
N ILE A 220 4.39 0.49 -5.98
CA ILE A 220 3.82 1.45 -6.93
C ILE A 220 2.44 1.89 -6.43
N MET A 221 1.58 0.94 -6.03
CA MET A 221 0.25 1.21 -5.53
C MET A 221 0.24 2.08 -4.27
N LEU A 222 1.27 1.96 -3.41
CA LEU A 222 1.43 2.77 -2.19
C LEU A 222 2.08 4.14 -2.45
N SER A 223 2.50 4.43 -3.67
CA SER A 223 3.06 5.73 -4.04
C SER A 223 2.02 6.85 -3.91
N PRO A 224 2.45 8.12 -3.83
CA PRO A 224 1.52 9.26 -3.76
C PRO A 224 0.57 9.35 -4.96
N HIS A 225 1.10 9.11 -6.16
CA HIS A 225 0.38 9.17 -7.44
C HIS A 225 0.60 7.88 -8.25
N PRO A 226 -0.03 6.76 -7.87
CA PRO A 226 0.21 5.47 -8.51
C PRO A 226 -0.24 5.42 -9.97
N SER A 227 -1.18 6.27 -10.40
CA SER A 227 -1.64 6.33 -11.79
C SER A 227 -0.49 6.59 -12.76
N CYS A 228 0.49 7.44 -12.38
CA CYS A 228 1.69 7.69 -13.20
C CYS A 228 2.44 6.39 -13.49
N GLY A 229 2.62 5.55 -12.47
CA GLY A 229 3.25 4.24 -12.62
C GLY A 229 2.46 3.30 -13.53
N PHE A 230 1.14 3.30 -13.44
CA PHE A 230 0.30 2.49 -14.31
C PHE A 230 0.33 2.97 -15.78
N TYR A 231 0.43 4.26 -16.03
CA TYR A 231 0.67 4.77 -17.39
C TYR A 231 2.03 4.30 -17.93
N TYR A 232 3.12 4.45 -17.17
CA TYR A 232 4.43 3.92 -17.55
C TYR A 232 4.38 2.42 -17.88
N LEU A 233 3.78 1.61 -17.00
CA LEU A 233 3.64 0.17 -17.20
C LEU A 233 2.83 -0.16 -18.47
N LYS A 234 1.77 0.60 -18.75
CA LYS A 234 0.93 0.39 -19.93
C LYS A 234 1.69 0.75 -21.22
N ASP A 235 2.27 1.93 -21.26
CA ASP A 235 2.90 2.48 -22.47
C ASP A 235 4.15 1.70 -22.86
N THR A 236 4.88 1.14 -21.89
CA THR A 236 6.05 0.28 -22.13
C THR A 236 5.70 -1.19 -22.40
N GLY A 237 4.42 -1.57 -22.34
CA GLY A 237 3.97 -2.95 -22.55
C GLY A 237 4.16 -3.89 -21.35
N LEU A 238 4.77 -3.44 -20.26
CA LEU A 238 4.95 -4.24 -19.03
C LEU A 238 3.60 -4.64 -18.42
N LEU A 239 2.61 -3.72 -18.42
CA LEU A 239 1.28 -4.00 -17.88
C LEU A 239 0.57 -5.13 -18.63
N GLN A 240 0.77 -5.24 -19.94
CA GLN A 240 0.18 -6.31 -20.76
C GLN A 240 0.65 -7.71 -20.32
N LEU A 241 1.87 -7.81 -19.81
CA LEU A 241 2.44 -9.06 -19.30
C LEU A 241 1.96 -9.39 -17.89
N ILE A 242 1.72 -8.36 -17.06
CA ILE A 242 1.34 -8.49 -15.65
C ILE A 242 -0.17 -8.63 -15.49
N MET A 243 -0.92 -7.70 -16.09
CA MET A 243 -2.37 -7.55 -15.93
C MET A 243 -3.05 -7.14 -17.25
N PRO A 244 -3.11 -8.08 -18.24
CA PRO A 244 -3.71 -7.79 -19.54
C PRO A 244 -5.17 -7.34 -19.45
N GLU A 245 -5.91 -7.77 -18.43
CA GLU A 245 -7.30 -7.38 -18.22
C GLU A 245 -7.45 -5.88 -17.96
N LEU A 246 -6.46 -5.24 -17.31
CA LEU A 246 -6.47 -3.81 -17.08
C LEU A 246 -6.25 -3.04 -18.38
N CYS A 247 -5.40 -3.55 -19.27
CA CYS A 247 -5.18 -2.97 -20.60
C CYS A 247 -6.45 -3.04 -21.49
N GLU A 248 -7.33 -4.02 -21.26
CA GLU A 248 -8.60 -4.10 -21.99
C GLU A 248 -9.55 -2.92 -21.70
N LEU A 249 -9.39 -2.23 -20.57
CA LEU A 249 -10.19 -1.05 -20.23
C LEU A 249 -9.88 0.17 -21.13
N ASP A 250 -8.70 0.22 -21.74
CA ASP A 250 -8.26 1.31 -22.62
C ASP A 250 -8.94 1.27 -24.02
N LYS A 251 -9.58 0.14 -24.36
CA LYS A 251 -10.22 -0.05 -25.66
C LYS A 251 -11.54 0.69 -25.74
N VAL A 252 -11.55 1.82 -26.45
CA VAL A 252 -12.76 2.61 -26.73
C VAL A 252 -13.28 2.23 -28.11
N GLU A 253 -14.56 1.84 -28.16
CA GLU A 253 -15.25 1.50 -29.42
C GLU A 253 -16.32 2.54 -29.76
N THR A 254 -16.42 2.87 -31.03
CA THR A 254 -17.45 3.75 -31.57
C THR A 254 -18.39 2.95 -32.46
N ARG A 255 -19.69 3.04 -32.21
CA ARG A 255 -20.73 2.42 -33.02
C ARG A 255 -21.88 3.41 -33.21
N CYS A 256 -22.35 3.58 -34.43
CA CYS A 256 -23.41 4.54 -34.78
C CYS A 256 -23.16 5.97 -34.23
N GLY A 257 -21.91 6.44 -34.28
CA GLY A 257 -21.53 7.76 -33.76
C GLY A 257 -21.52 7.90 -32.22
N ARG A 258 -21.75 6.81 -31.48
CA ARG A 258 -21.71 6.80 -30.01
C ARG A 258 -20.49 5.99 -29.55
N SER A 259 -19.61 6.64 -28.76
CA SER A 259 -18.51 6.01 -28.06
C SER A 259 -18.79 5.96 -26.56
N HIS A 260 -18.15 5.02 -25.86
CA HIS A 260 -18.13 5.06 -24.40
C HIS A 260 -16.87 5.80 -23.90
N LYS A 261 -16.89 6.18 -22.61
CA LYS A 261 -15.74 6.77 -21.93
C LYS A 261 -14.57 5.77 -21.93
N ASN A 262 -13.33 6.27 -21.97
CA ASN A 262 -12.17 5.45 -21.69
C ASN A 262 -12.22 4.97 -20.24
N ASN A 263 -12.38 3.66 -20.06
CA ASN A 263 -12.51 3.09 -18.72
C ASN A 263 -11.16 3.00 -18.00
N TYR A 264 -10.04 2.94 -18.73
CA TYR A 264 -8.70 2.96 -18.13
C TYR A 264 -8.42 4.31 -17.46
N ASP A 265 -8.60 5.40 -18.19
CA ASP A 265 -8.41 6.76 -17.65
C ASP A 265 -9.34 7.04 -16.46
N HIS A 266 -10.60 6.57 -16.58
CA HIS A 266 -11.53 6.63 -15.47
C HIS A 266 -11.03 5.87 -14.24
N THR A 267 -10.54 4.66 -14.42
CA THR A 267 -9.99 3.83 -13.33
C THR A 267 -8.78 4.51 -12.68
N MET A 268 -7.91 5.16 -13.46
CA MET A 268 -6.78 5.92 -12.93
C MET A 268 -7.25 7.12 -12.10
N GLU A 269 -8.27 7.85 -12.55
CA GLU A 269 -8.86 8.97 -11.80
C GLU A 269 -9.48 8.48 -10.46
N VAL A 270 -10.21 7.36 -10.48
CA VAL A 270 -10.78 6.75 -9.25
C VAL A 270 -9.67 6.32 -8.29
N LEU A 271 -8.60 5.71 -8.81
CA LEU A 271 -7.45 5.31 -7.99
C LEU A 271 -6.82 6.53 -7.28
N GLU A 272 -6.57 7.62 -8.00
CA GLU A 272 -6.04 8.87 -7.41
C GLU A 272 -6.98 9.45 -6.35
N ASN A 273 -8.29 9.47 -6.61
CA ASN A 273 -9.28 9.93 -5.65
C ASN A 273 -9.26 9.12 -4.35
N VAL A 274 -9.10 7.80 -4.44
CA VAL A 274 -8.95 6.93 -3.25
C VAL A 274 -7.61 7.20 -2.55
N CYS A 275 -6.53 7.40 -3.30
CA CYS A 275 -5.20 7.67 -2.72
C CYS A 275 -5.15 8.95 -1.89
N CYS A 276 -5.95 9.96 -2.25
CA CYS A 276 -6.07 11.18 -1.47
C CYS A 276 -6.75 10.97 -0.10
N GLN A 277 -7.50 9.88 0.07
CA GLN A 277 -8.30 9.63 1.27
C GLN A 277 -7.70 8.55 2.18
N THR A 278 -6.91 7.63 1.64
CA THR A 278 -6.40 6.49 2.40
C THR A 278 -5.08 5.94 1.89
N SER A 279 -4.30 5.40 2.83
CA SER A 279 -3.10 4.58 2.55
C SER A 279 -3.40 3.06 2.56
N ASN A 280 -4.66 2.64 2.73
CA ASN A 280 -5.04 1.23 2.71
C ASN A 280 -4.76 0.61 1.33
N LEU A 281 -3.71 -0.21 1.25
CA LEU A 281 -3.29 -0.88 0.01
C LEU A 281 -4.45 -1.64 -0.66
N TRP A 282 -5.27 -2.34 0.11
CA TRP A 282 -6.30 -3.21 -0.45
C TRP A 282 -7.52 -2.43 -0.93
N LEU A 283 -7.79 -1.25 -0.35
CA LEU A 283 -8.80 -0.34 -0.90
C LEU A 283 -8.33 0.29 -2.21
N ARG A 284 -7.02 0.62 -2.34
CA ARG A 284 -6.44 1.07 -3.60
C ARG A 284 -6.50 -0.04 -4.68
N TRP A 285 -6.26 -1.30 -4.31
CA TRP A 285 -6.48 -2.44 -5.21
C TRP A 285 -7.96 -2.60 -5.61
N ALA A 286 -8.90 -2.39 -4.70
CA ALA A 286 -10.32 -2.39 -5.04
C ALA A 286 -10.67 -1.27 -6.03
N ALA A 287 -10.11 -0.07 -5.84
CA ALA A 287 -10.26 1.05 -6.78
C ALA A 287 -9.71 0.72 -8.17
N LEU A 288 -8.52 0.11 -8.25
CA LEU A 288 -7.93 -0.31 -9.52
C LEU A 288 -8.77 -1.36 -10.25
N LEU A 289 -9.47 -2.22 -9.52
CA LEU A 289 -10.18 -3.37 -10.07
C LEU A 289 -11.71 -3.21 -10.12
N HIS A 290 -12.28 -2.08 -9.63
CA HIS A 290 -13.74 -1.94 -9.52
C HIS A 290 -14.47 -2.16 -10.85
N ASP A 291 -13.90 -1.66 -11.92
CA ASP A 291 -14.44 -1.72 -13.28
C ASP A 291 -13.84 -2.82 -14.19
N ILE A 292 -13.02 -3.70 -13.65
CA ILE A 292 -12.30 -4.73 -14.43
C ILE A 292 -13.21 -5.69 -15.21
N GLY A 293 -14.47 -5.78 -14.83
CA GLY A 293 -15.48 -6.59 -15.51
C GLY A 293 -16.13 -5.90 -16.72
N LYS A 294 -15.91 -4.60 -16.96
CA LYS A 294 -16.56 -3.85 -18.04
C LYS A 294 -16.28 -4.42 -19.44
N PRO A 295 -15.05 -4.76 -19.83
CA PRO A 295 -14.80 -5.32 -21.16
C PRO A 295 -15.60 -6.61 -21.43
N ARG A 296 -15.73 -7.50 -20.44
CA ARG A 296 -16.45 -8.78 -20.56
C ARG A 296 -17.96 -8.64 -20.50
N SER A 297 -18.48 -7.59 -19.87
CA SER A 297 -19.93 -7.31 -19.76
C SER A 297 -20.46 -6.35 -20.83
N LYS A 298 -19.56 -5.80 -21.65
CA LYS A 298 -19.88 -4.84 -22.71
C LYS A 298 -20.89 -5.38 -23.72
N ARG A 299 -21.98 -4.66 -23.96
CA ARG A 299 -23.02 -4.98 -24.93
C ARG A 299 -23.52 -3.71 -25.60
N TRP A 300 -23.94 -3.85 -26.86
CA TRP A 300 -24.60 -2.78 -27.58
C TRP A 300 -26.11 -2.90 -27.42
N ASP A 301 -26.74 -1.82 -27.00
CA ASP A 301 -28.19 -1.65 -26.96
C ASP A 301 -28.59 -0.57 -27.98
N ASN A 302 -29.62 -0.80 -28.79
CA ASN A 302 -29.99 0.12 -29.87
C ASN A 302 -30.54 1.49 -29.35
N GLN A 303 -31.06 1.53 -28.13
CA GLN A 303 -31.57 2.75 -27.53
C GLN A 303 -30.53 3.40 -26.61
N ALA A 304 -29.95 2.65 -25.70
CA ALA A 304 -29.03 3.13 -24.68
C ALA A 304 -27.57 3.28 -25.20
N GLY A 305 -27.20 2.64 -26.34
CA GLY A 305 -25.83 2.58 -26.81
C GLY A 305 -25.01 1.50 -26.08
N TRP A 306 -23.77 1.81 -25.73
CA TRP A 306 -22.92 0.89 -25.00
C TRP A 306 -23.39 0.73 -23.54
N THR A 307 -23.55 -0.51 -23.11
CA THR A 307 -23.95 -0.89 -21.73
C THR A 307 -22.98 -1.88 -21.13
N PHE A 308 -22.81 -1.83 -19.79
CA PHE A 308 -21.88 -2.66 -19.01
C PHE A 308 -22.59 -3.32 -17.82
N ARG A 309 -23.78 -3.87 -18.06
CA ARG A 309 -24.62 -4.42 -16.98
C ARG A 309 -23.92 -5.56 -16.25
N ASN A 310 -24.03 -5.56 -14.92
CA ASN A 310 -23.41 -6.56 -14.03
C ASN A 310 -21.88 -6.66 -14.10
N HIS A 311 -21.18 -5.60 -14.57
CA HIS A 311 -19.72 -5.58 -14.61
C HIS A 311 -19.08 -5.79 -13.24
N ASN A 312 -19.72 -5.31 -12.17
CA ASN A 312 -19.31 -5.52 -10.79
C ASN A 312 -19.28 -7.00 -10.40
N VAL A 313 -20.34 -7.76 -10.73
CA VAL A 313 -20.40 -9.21 -10.47
C VAL A 313 -19.38 -9.97 -11.32
N VAL A 314 -19.24 -9.59 -12.60
CA VAL A 314 -18.25 -10.18 -13.50
C VAL A 314 -16.83 -9.89 -12.98
N GLY A 315 -16.55 -8.65 -12.62
CA GLY A 315 -15.26 -8.23 -12.06
C GLY A 315 -14.92 -8.99 -10.78
N ALA A 316 -15.85 -9.07 -9.83
CA ALA A 316 -15.66 -9.81 -8.59
C ALA A 316 -15.29 -11.29 -8.82
N ARG A 317 -15.90 -11.94 -9.83
CA ARG A 317 -15.57 -13.33 -10.22
C ARG A 317 -14.17 -13.46 -10.84
N MET A 318 -13.61 -12.41 -11.43
CA MET A 318 -12.28 -12.42 -12.02
C MET A 318 -11.16 -12.32 -10.97
N ILE A 319 -11.40 -11.63 -9.85
CA ILE A 319 -10.39 -11.31 -8.83
C ILE A 319 -9.62 -12.53 -8.32
N PRO A 320 -10.26 -13.67 -7.92
CA PRO A 320 -9.49 -14.81 -7.40
C PRO A 320 -8.46 -15.38 -8.39
N SER A 321 -8.79 -15.40 -9.68
CA SER A 321 -7.87 -15.89 -10.72
C SER A 321 -6.73 -14.91 -10.98
N MET A 322 -7.01 -13.60 -10.97
CA MET A 322 -6.03 -12.53 -11.11
C MET A 322 -5.04 -12.53 -9.94
N PHE A 323 -5.54 -12.53 -8.70
CA PHE A 323 -4.71 -12.57 -7.48
C PHE A 323 -3.77 -13.78 -7.48
N ARG A 324 -4.28 -14.98 -7.83
CA ARG A 324 -3.47 -16.20 -7.91
C ARG A 324 -2.37 -16.08 -8.95
N ARG A 325 -2.69 -15.58 -10.16
CA ARG A 325 -1.70 -15.37 -11.23
C ARG A 325 -0.63 -14.38 -10.84
N MET A 326 -1.02 -13.27 -10.22
CA MET A 326 -0.14 -12.20 -9.77
C MET A 326 0.56 -12.50 -8.44
N LYS A 327 0.31 -13.66 -7.84
CA LYS A 327 0.87 -14.03 -6.52
C LYS A 327 0.53 -13.07 -5.39
N LEU A 328 -0.61 -12.41 -5.48
CA LEU A 328 -1.17 -11.64 -4.37
C LEU A 328 -1.80 -12.57 -3.32
N PRO A 329 -1.98 -12.10 -2.06
CA PRO A 329 -2.56 -12.91 -0.99
C PRO A 329 -3.96 -13.44 -1.33
N MET A 330 -4.19 -14.74 -1.09
CA MET A 330 -5.48 -15.43 -1.34
C MET A 330 -6.35 -15.54 -0.08
N ASP A 331 -6.09 -14.72 0.92
CA ASP A 331 -6.72 -14.69 2.24
C ASP A 331 -7.90 -13.68 2.34
N ALA A 332 -8.12 -13.16 3.54
CA ALA A 332 -9.14 -12.13 3.81
C ALA A 332 -8.95 -10.87 2.95
N LYS A 333 -7.74 -10.54 2.54
CA LYS A 333 -7.42 -9.38 1.69
C LYS A 333 -8.03 -9.52 0.29
N MET A 334 -7.90 -10.70 -0.32
CA MET A 334 -8.54 -10.99 -1.61
C MET A 334 -10.07 -10.93 -1.49
N LYS A 335 -10.65 -11.51 -0.43
CA LYS A 335 -12.10 -11.48 -0.20
C LYS A 335 -12.62 -10.06 0.03
N TYR A 336 -11.84 -9.23 0.72
CA TYR A 336 -12.14 -7.81 0.92
C TYR A 336 -12.22 -7.06 -0.42
N VAL A 337 -11.19 -7.18 -1.27
CA VAL A 337 -11.18 -6.56 -2.61
C VAL A 337 -12.35 -7.08 -3.45
N GLN A 338 -12.58 -8.39 -3.47
CA GLN A 338 -13.68 -9.01 -4.19
C GLN A 338 -15.05 -8.46 -3.76
N LYS A 339 -15.27 -8.34 -2.44
CA LYS A 339 -16.52 -7.81 -1.86
C LYS A 339 -16.74 -6.35 -2.26
N LEU A 340 -15.72 -5.50 -2.15
CA LEU A 340 -15.83 -4.10 -2.53
C LEU A 340 -16.15 -3.92 -4.02
N VAL A 341 -15.47 -4.69 -4.88
CA VAL A 341 -15.75 -4.69 -6.33
C VAL A 341 -17.17 -5.17 -6.64
N GLU A 342 -17.68 -6.18 -5.94
CA GLU A 342 -19.06 -6.66 -6.13
C GLU A 342 -20.10 -5.62 -5.72
N LEU A 343 -19.84 -4.91 -4.63
CA LEU A 343 -20.82 -4.03 -3.99
C LEU A 343 -20.75 -2.58 -4.47
N HIS A 344 -19.69 -2.14 -5.20
CA HIS A 344 -19.45 -0.71 -5.47
C HIS A 344 -20.61 0.01 -6.18
N MET A 345 -21.42 -0.70 -6.95
CA MET A 345 -22.60 -0.11 -7.61
C MET A 345 -23.79 0.11 -6.67
N ARG A 346 -23.86 -0.58 -5.52
CA ARG A 346 -25.06 -0.54 -4.67
C ARG A 346 -25.30 0.80 -4.00
N PRO A 347 -24.29 1.47 -3.39
CA PRO A 347 -24.50 2.81 -2.84
C PRO A 347 -24.97 3.82 -3.88
N ILE A 348 -24.48 3.71 -5.12
CA ILE A 348 -24.88 4.58 -6.24
C ILE A 348 -26.38 4.42 -6.53
N VAL A 349 -26.86 3.17 -6.69
CA VAL A 349 -28.27 2.88 -6.94
C VAL A 349 -29.17 3.35 -5.79
N ILE A 350 -28.75 3.14 -4.54
CA ILE A 350 -29.51 3.62 -3.37
C ILE A 350 -29.58 5.14 -3.33
N SER A 351 -28.53 5.84 -3.79
CA SER A 351 -28.49 7.31 -3.80
C SER A 351 -29.31 7.95 -4.91
N ASP A 352 -29.55 7.22 -6.01
CA ASP A 352 -30.38 7.69 -7.14
C ASP A 352 -31.89 7.53 -6.89
N GLU A 353 -32.29 6.70 -5.92
CA GLU A 353 -33.67 6.44 -5.53
C GLU A 353 -34.02 7.06 -4.16
N GLU A 354 -35.25 6.93 -3.71
CA GLU A 354 -35.60 7.25 -2.33
C GLU A 354 -34.88 6.32 -1.36
N VAL A 355 -33.96 6.89 -0.55
CA VAL A 355 -33.09 6.14 0.38
C VAL A 355 -33.93 5.52 1.49
N THR A 356 -34.33 4.25 1.34
CA THR A 356 -35.16 3.54 2.33
C THR A 356 -34.27 2.85 3.40
N ASP A 357 -34.81 2.72 4.63
CA ASP A 357 -34.13 2.01 5.72
C ASP A 357 -33.82 0.55 5.36
N SER A 358 -34.71 -0.10 4.60
CA SER A 358 -34.51 -1.50 4.21
C SER A 358 -33.37 -1.68 3.21
N ALA A 359 -33.21 -0.75 2.26
CA ALA A 359 -32.10 -0.76 1.30
C ALA A 359 -30.74 -0.55 2.02
N VAL A 360 -30.69 0.42 2.94
CA VAL A 360 -29.48 0.70 3.73
C VAL A 360 -29.13 -0.46 4.67
N ARG A 361 -30.13 -1.11 5.31
CA ARG A 361 -29.86 -2.30 6.15
C ARG A 361 -29.30 -3.46 5.34
N ARG A 362 -29.79 -3.70 4.13
CA ARG A 362 -29.22 -4.73 3.24
C ARG A 362 -27.78 -4.39 2.87
N LEU A 363 -27.48 -3.13 2.54
CA LEU A 363 -26.14 -2.68 2.26
C LEU A 363 -25.21 -2.89 3.47
N LEU A 364 -25.66 -2.50 4.69
CA LEU A 364 -24.91 -2.72 5.94
C LEU A 364 -24.66 -4.20 6.22
N ASN A 365 -25.66 -5.05 5.98
CA ASN A 365 -25.51 -6.50 6.17
C ASN A 365 -24.46 -7.10 5.21
N ASP A 366 -24.50 -6.68 3.95
CA ASP A 366 -23.62 -7.24 2.92
C ASP A 366 -22.20 -6.69 2.99
N ALA A 367 -22.02 -5.41 3.30
CA ALA A 367 -20.72 -4.78 3.47
C ALA A 367 -20.07 -5.11 4.83
N GLY A 368 -20.89 -5.26 5.90
CA GLY A 368 -20.39 -5.47 7.25
C GLY A 368 -19.49 -4.33 7.73
N ASP A 369 -18.32 -4.69 8.28
CA ASP A 369 -17.34 -3.72 8.80
C ASP A 369 -16.67 -2.88 7.70
N ASP A 370 -16.75 -3.32 6.43
CA ASP A 370 -16.12 -2.63 5.30
C ASP A 370 -17.00 -1.54 4.67
N ILE A 371 -18.12 -1.17 5.33
CA ILE A 371 -19.07 -0.19 4.78
C ILE A 371 -18.45 1.19 4.54
N ASP A 372 -17.56 1.64 5.41
CA ASP A 372 -16.94 2.96 5.29
C ASP A 372 -15.92 3.00 4.12
N ASP A 373 -15.19 1.91 3.90
CA ASP A 373 -14.29 1.73 2.77
C ASP A 373 -15.09 1.61 1.45
N LEU A 374 -16.21 0.89 1.46
CA LEU A 374 -17.12 0.82 0.32
C LEU A 374 -17.67 2.20 -0.08
N MET A 375 -18.10 3.00 0.89
CA MET A 375 -18.57 4.35 0.63
C MET A 375 -17.45 5.24 0.07
N THR A 376 -16.22 5.11 0.59
CA THR A 376 -15.05 5.83 0.09
C THR A 376 -14.76 5.48 -1.37
N LEU A 377 -14.81 4.20 -1.74
CA LEU A 377 -14.65 3.75 -3.12
C LEU A 377 -15.73 4.34 -4.04
N CYS A 378 -16.99 4.29 -3.62
CA CYS A 378 -18.11 4.78 -4.44
C CYS A 378 -18.09 6.31 -4.62
N GLU A 379 -17.72 7.06 -3.60
CA GLU A 379 -17.51 8.51 -3.70
C GLU A 379 -16.35 8.87 -4.64
N ALA A 380 -15.27 8.10 -4.60
CA ALA A 380 -14.13 8.25 -5.49
C ALA A 380 -14.48 7.98 -6.97
N ASP A 381 -15.43 7.08 -7.23
CA ASP A 381 -15.93 6.74 -8.57
C ASP A 381 -16.72 7.87 -9.24
N ILE A 382 -17.11 8.90 -8.49
CA ILE A 382 -17.80 10.07 -9.04
C ILE A 382 -16.80 10.98 -9.73
N THR A 383 -16.53 10.71 -11.01
CA THR A 383 -15.54 11.44 -11.85
C THR A 383 -16.19 12.34 -12.90
N SER A 384 -17.44 12.83 -12.64
CA SER A 384 -18.15 13.70 -13.58
C SER A 384 -17.44 15.05 -13.74
N LYS A 385 -17.20 15.47 -14.99
CA LYS A 385 -16.69 16.82 -15.30
C LYS A 385 -17.74 17.92 -15.07
N ASN A 386 -19.04 17.55 -14.98
CA ASN A 386 -20.12 18.47 -14.66
C ASN A 386 -20.18 18.66 -13.13
N GLN A 387 -19.75 19.81 -12.64
CA GLN A 387 -19.67 20.13 -11.21
C GLN A 387 -21.04 20.06 -10.51
N VAL A 388 -22.10 20.51 -11.17
CA VAL A 388 -23.47 20.46 -10.60
C VAL A 388 -23.90 19.02 -10.38
N ARG A 389 -23.67 18.16 -11.38
CA ARG A 389 -24.00 16.72 -11.28
C ARG A 389 -23.10 16.03 -10.24
N LYS A 390 -21.81 16.36 -10.21
CA LYS A 390 -20.87 15.83 -9.21
C LYS A 390 -21.33 16.18 -7.79
N GLN A 391 -21.68 17.46 -7.55
CA GLN A 391 -22.14 17.92 -6.25
C GLN A 391 -23.44 17.21 -5.82
N HIS A 392 -24.40 17.05 -6.75
CA HIS A 392 -25.64 16.34 -6.47
C HIS A 392 -25.40 14.89 -6.01
N PHE A 393 -24.51 14.14 -6.68
CA PHE A 393 -24.14 12.80 -6.25
C PHE A 393 -23.48 12.80 -4.86
N LEU A 394 -22.54 13.69 -4.61
CA LEU A 394 -21.87 13.81 -3.30
C LEU A 394 -22.88 14.13 -2.18
N ASP A 395 -23.85 15.00 -2.43
CA ASP A 395 -24.91 15.31 -1.47
C ASP A 395 -25.79 14.08 -1.18
N ASN A 396 -26.13 13.31 -2.20
CA ASN A 396 -26.86 12.06 -2.03
C ASN A 396 -26.05 11.02 -1.22
N PHE A 397 -24.75 10.90 -1.47
CA PHE A 397 -23.89 10.01 -0.69
C PHE A 397 -23.79 10.45 0.78
N ARG A 398 -23.75 11.77 1.05
CA ARG A 398 -23.81 12.27 2.41
C ARG A 398 -25.10 11.83 3.12
N LEU A 399 -26.26 11.91 2.46
CA LEU A 399 -27.52 11.43 3.01
C LEU A 399 -27.49 9.91 3.30
N VAL A 400 -26.87 9.12 2.42
CA VAL A 400 -26.67 7.67 2.66
C VAL A 400 -25.80 7.44 3.89
N ARG A 401 -24.68 8.17 4.06
CA ARG A 401 -23.82 8.07 5.25
C ARG A 401 -24.54 8.48 6.55
N GLU A 402 -25.29 9.56 6.53
CA GLU A 402 -26.11 10.00 7.68
C GLU A 402 -27.11 8.92 8.07
N LYS A 403 -27.78 8.32 7.09
CA LYS A 403 -28.74 7.25 7.31
C LYS A 403 -28.09 5.96 7.81
N ILE A 404 -26.89 5.63 7.32
CA ILE A 404 -26.06 4.52 7.85
C ILE A 404 -25.75 4.75 9.33
N ALA A 405 -25.29 5.94 9.70
CA ALA A 405 -24.96 6.28 11.08
C ALA A 405 -26.20 6.21 11.99
N ASP A 406 -27.32 6.78 11.57
CA ASP A 406 -28.59 6.76 12.31
C ASP A 406 -29.10 5.31 12.50
N LEU A 407 -29.06 4.48 11.46
CA LEU A 407 -29.48 3.09 11.54
C LEU A 407 -28.57 2.26 12.45
N LYS A 408 -27.23 2.45 12.40
CA LYS A 408 -26.31 1.79 13.33
C LYS A 408 -26.70 2.09 14.79
N VAL A 409 -27.01 3.34 15.11
CA VAL A 409 -27.45 3.74 16.46
C VAL A 409 -28.82 3.14 16.83
N ARG A 410 -29.80 3.24 15.92
CA ARG A 410 -31.17 2.69 16.16
C ARG A 410 -31.15 1.18 16.30
N ASP A 411 -30.45 0.46 15.45
CA ASP A 411 -30.36 -0.99 15.49
C ASP A 411 -29.54 -1.48 16.70
N TYR A 412 -28.45 -0.76 17.06
CA TYR A 412 -27.74 -1.01 18.31
C TYR A 412 -28.67 -0.89 19.51
N LYS A 413 -29.43 0.20 19.64
CA LYS A 413 -30.43 0.40 20.70
C LYS A 413 -31.50 -0.68 20.70
N ARG A 414 -31.99 -1.09 19.51
CA ARG A 414 -33.03 -2.13 19.38
C ARG A 414 -32.50 -3.51 19.77
N LEU A 415 -31.31 -3.90 19.31
CA LEU A 415 -30.76 -5.22 19.51
C LEU A 415 -29.99 -5.37 20.82
N PHE A 416 -29.64 -4.23 21.45
CA PHE A 416 -28.92 -4.24 22.71
C PHE A 416 -29.74 -4.96 23.79
N GLN A 417 -29.10 -5.86 24.51
CA GLN A 417 -29.66 -6.57 25.65
C GLN A 417 -28.80 -6.29 26.87
N PRO A 418 -29.42 -5.92 28.04
CA PRO A 418 -28.70 -5.88 29.32
C PRO A 418 -28.19 -7.28 29.67
N CYS A 419 -27.14 -7.38 30.46
CA CYS A 419 -26.60 -8.67 30.92
C CYS A 419 -27.57 -9.41 31.87
N ILE A 420 -28.59 -8.74 32.42
CA ILE A 420 -29.73 -9.34 33.13
C ILE A 420 -30.90 -9.40 32.14
N ASP A 421 -31.32 -10.59 31.79
CA ASP A 421 -32.41 -10.82 30.88
C ASP A 421 -33.81 -10.93 31.53
N GLY A 422 -34.88 -10.95 30.72
CA GLY A 422 -36.22 -11.02 31.23
C GLY A 422 -36.56 -12.37 31.91
N ARG A 423 -35.86 -13.45 31.61
CA ARG A 423 -36.04 -14.77 32.25
C ARG A 423 -35.47 -14.72 33.65
N GLU A 424 -34.30 -14.13 33.81
CA GLU A 424 -33.66 -13.93 35.12
C GLU A 424 -34.48 -13.03 36.03
N ILE A 425 -35.13 -11.97 35.47
CA ILE A 425 -36.07 -11.12 36.23
C ILE A 425 -37.31 -11.92 36.68
N MET A 426 -37.87 -12.74 35.80
CA MET A 426 -39.02 -13.59 36.14
C MET A 426 -38.69 -14.59 37.22
N GLU A 427 -37.52 -15.26 37.15
CA GLU A 427 -37.07 -16.22 38.17
C GLU A 427 -36.81 -15.55 39.50
N MET A 428 -36.18 -14.38 39.51
CA MET A 428 -35.81 -13.66 40.74
C MET A 428 -37.01 -13.17 41.56
N PHE A 429 -38.06 -12.69 40.87
CA PHE A 429 -39.23 -12.14 41.51
C PHE A 429 -40.44 -13.11 41.50
N HIS A 430 -40.22 -14.37 41.09
CA HIS A 430 -41.26 -15.40 40.96
C HIS A 430 -42.48 -14.93 40.12
N LEU A 431 -42.20 -14.17 39.03
CA LEU A 431 -43.22 -13.64 38.15
C LEU A 431 -43.35 -14.48 36.89
N GLY A 432 -44.54 -14.48 36.29
CA GLY A 432 -44.75 -14.96 34.95
C GLY A 432 -44.40 -13.87 33.89
N SER A 433 -44.63 -14.15 32.62
CA SER A 433 -44.52 -13.13 31.58
C SER A 433 -45.62 -12.08 31.81
N CYS A 434 -45.25 -10.90 32.25
CA CYS A 434 -46.14 -9.81 32.60
C CYS A 434 -45.56 -8.45 32.18
N PRO A 435 -46.36 -7.38 32.10
CA PRO A 435 -45.91 -6.03 31.72
C PRO A 435 -44.82 -5.48 32.64
N GLU A 436 -44.84 -5.82 33.91
CA GLU A 436 -43.86 -5.37 34.93
C GLU A 436 -42.44 -5.87 34.60
N VAL A 437 -42.31 -7.12 34.18
CA VAL A 437 -41.02 -7.70 33.72
C VAL A 437 -40.52 -6.94 32.47
N GLY A 438 -41.40 -6.61 31.54
CA GLY A 438 -41.08 -5.83 30.40
C GLY A 438 -40.61 -4.40 30.73
N ALA A 439 -41.27 -3.75 31.70
CA ALA A 439 -40.91 -2.41 32.16
C ALA A 439 -39.58 -2.39 32.89
N LEU A 440 -39.29 -3.36 33.77
CA LEU A 440 -38.00 -3.51 34.45
C LEU A 440 -36.88 -3.73 33.45
N LYS A 441 -37.04 -4.67 32.51
CA LYS A 441 -36.05 -4.93 31.47
C LYS A 441 -35.80 -3.68 30.59
N GLN A 442 -36.84 -2.93 30.25
CA GLN A 442 -36.69 -1.69 29.46
C GLN A 442 -35.94 -0.63 30.28
N THR A 443 -36.24 -0.50 31.58
CA THR A 443 -35.54 0.45 32.48
C THR A 443 -34.04 0.13 32.56
N LEU A 444 -33.65 -1.15 32.73
CA LEU A 444 -32.26 -1.55 32.72
C LEU A 444 -31.58 -1.24 31.41
N LYS A 445 -32.27 -1.53 30.29
CA LYS A 445 -31.77 -1.23 28.95
C LYS A 445 -31.53 0.27 28.74
N ASP A 446 -32.48 1.11 29.13
CA ASP A 446 -32.38 2.56 28.98
C ASP A 446 -31.25 3.14 29.88
N ALA A 447 -31.10 2.63 31.11
CA ALA A 447 -30.06 3.08 32.01
C ALA A 447 -28.63 2.81 31.48
N VAL A 448 -28.42 1.68 30.83
CA VAL A 448 -27.12 1.37 30.20
C VAL A 448 -26.90 2.21 28.95
N LEU A 449 -27.92 2.31 28.10
CA LEU A 449 -27.84 3.10 26.85
C LEU A 449 -27.62 4.59 27.11
N ASP A 450 -28.14 5.10 28.23
CA ASP A 450 -27.94 6.50 28.67
C ASP A 450 -26.58 6.69 29.40
N GLY A 451 -25.81 5.63 29.58
CA GLY A 451 -24.53 5.66 30.32
C GLY A 451 -24.66 5.91 31.83
N LYS A 452 -25.85 5.72 32.40
CA LYS A 452 -26.12 5.88 33.84
C LYS A 452 -25.57 4.73 34.67
N VAL A 453 -25.54 3.54 34.09
CA VAL A 453 -25.10 2.30 34.73
C VAL A 453 -24.27 1.49 33.74
N ALA A 454 -23.16 0.86 34.19
CA ALA A 454 -22.39 -0.07 33.38
C ALA A 454 -23.20 -1.33 33.05
N ASN A 455 -22.99 -1.94 31.87
CA ASN A 455 -23.62 -3.24 31.55
C ASN A 455 -22.87 -4.40 32.21
N GLU A 456 -22.81 -4.34 33.51
CA GLU A 456 -22.21 -5.33 34.39
C GLU A 456 -23.25 -5.83 35.42
N ARG A 457 -23.07 -7.07 35.90
CA ARG A 457 -24.09 -7.74 36.69
C ARG A 457 -24.40 -7.01 38.00
N GLU A 458 -23.37 -6.59 38.76
CA GLU A 458 -23.55 -5.94 40.08
C GLU A 458 -24.28 -4.60 39.97
N PRO A 459 -23.86 -3.61 39.15
CA PRO A 459 -24.56 -2.33 39.03
C PRO A 459 -26.00 -2.46 38.50
N LEU A 460 -26.22 -3.39 37.56
CA LEU A 460 -27.58 -3.62 37.03
C LEU A 460 -28.48 -4.33 38.05
N MET A 461 -27.93 -5.17 38.88
CA MET A 461 -28.68 -5.82 39.97
C MET A 461 -29.13 -4.80 41.01
N GLU A 462 -28.26 -3.86 41.39
CA GLU A 462 -28.62 -2.77 42.31
C GLU A 462 -29.77 -1.93 41.75
N LEU A 463 -29.66 -1.53 40.49
CA LEU A 463 -30.72 -0.76 39.83
C LEU A 463 -32.01 -1.56 39.69
N LEU A 464 -31.92 -2.85 39.38
CA LEU A 464 -33.10 -3.75 39.27
C LEU A 464 -33.82 -3.84 40.62
N MET A 465 -33.10 -4.06 41.73
CA MET A 465 -33.70 -4.14 43.06
C MET A 465 -34.36 -2.83 43.49
N GLN A 466 -33.69 -1.68 43.21
CA GLN A 466 -34.27 -0.38 43.46
C GLN A 466 -35.58 -0.21 42.73
N LYS A 467 -35.62 -0.52 41.42
CA LYS A 467 -36.81 -0.37 40.58
C LYS A 467 -37.91 -1.37 40.91
N ALA A 468 -37.56 -2.61 41.31
CA ALA A 468 -38.51 -3.59 41.78
C ALA A 468 -39.21 -3.13 43.10
N LYS A 469 -38.51 -2.43 43.97
CA LYS A 469 -39.09 -1.83 45.18
C LYS A 469 -40.05 -0.67 44.81
N GLU A 470 -39.64 0.19 43.86
CA GLU A 470 -40.51 1.27 43.35
C GLU A 470 -41.81 0.75 42.71
N HIS A 471 -41.77 -0.45 42.09
CA HIS A 471 -42.93 -1.15 41.52
C HIS A 471 -43.69 -2.03 42.54
N GLY A 472 -43.28 -2.06 43.80
CA GLY A 472 -43.93 -2.85 44.84
C GLY A 472 -43.83 -4.37 44.70
N LEU A 473 -42.79 -4.84 43.98
CA LEU A 473 -42.51 -6.28 43.80
C LEU A 473 -41.70 -6.89 44.95
N ILE A 474 -41.05 -6.06 45.75
CA ILE A 474 -40.31 -6.41 46.97
C ILE A 474 -40.55 -5.33 48.03
N GLU A 475 -40.43 -5.69 49.31
CA GLU A 475 -40.60 -4.80 50.47
C GLU A 475 -39.41 -3.80 50.63
#